data_b16646351b6cbf4275610572cc7c2222
#
_entry.id   b16646351b6cbf4275610572cc7c2222
#
_cell.length_a   1.000
_cell.length_b   1.000
_cell.length_c   1.000
_cell.angle_alpha   90.00
_cell.angle_beta   90.00
_cell.angle_gamma   90.00
#
_symmetry.space_group_name_H-M   'P 1'
#
loop_
_entity.id
_entity.type
_entity.pdbx_description
1 polymer ?
#
loop_
_entity_poly.entity_id
_entity_poly.type
_entity_poly.pdbx_seq_one_letter_code
_entity_poly.pdbx_strand_id
1 'polypeptide(L)'
;MERLITYENLRNFAYSNDHICEGQIKGIVLDFFGLGGQHMYSEDTYTAQQYAKHNILFVVPYNNPWAWMNKQAVAYTDEILDVLFEKYNLPEGTPVVSTGGSMGGQSALVYTRYSKRTPVACVANCPVCDMVFHFTEREDLPRTIYSA
;
A
#
# COMPACT_ATOMS: atom_id res chain seq x y z
N MET A 1 -20.12 11.68 3.21
CA MET A 1 -18.83 12.38 3.12
C MET A 1 -18.39 12.25 1.68
N GLU A 2 -18.05 13.33 1.02
CA GLU A 2 -17.58 13.31 -0.36
C GLU A 2 -16.22 12.61 -0.40
N ARG A 3 -16.02 11.69 -1.33
CA ARG A 3 -14.79 10.92 -1.45
C ARG A 3 -13.68 11.84 -1.96
N LEU A 4 -12.52 11.86 -1.30
CA LEU A 4 -11.38 12.70 -1.69
C LEU A 4 -10.65 12.11 -2.91
N ILE A 5 -10.52 10.78 -2.97
CA ILE A 5 -9.80 10.07 -4.02
C ILE A 5 -10.80 9.59 -5.07
N THR A 6 -10.54 9.96 -6.32
CA THR A 6 -11.25 9.47 -7.51
C THR A 6 -10.25 8.82 -8.46
N TYR A 7 -10.72 8.07 -9.46
CA TYR A 7 -9.80 7.48 -10.44
C TYR A 7 -9.03 8.54 -11.23
N GLU A 8 -9.65 9.68 -11.52
CA GLU A 8 -9.07 10.79 -12.26
C GLU A 8 -7.88 11.44 -11.52
N ASN A 9 -7.93 11.45 -10.19
CA ASN A 9 -6.86 12.01 -9.36
C ASN A 9 -6.00 10.96 -8.66
N LEU A 10 -6.24 9.67 -8.87
CA LEU A 10 -5.57 8.56 -8.18
C LEU A 10 -4.05 8.66 -8.20
N ARG A 11 -3.48 9.13 -9.32
CA ARG A 11 -2.01 9.26 -9.50
C ARG A 11 -1.35 10.23 -8.53
N ASN A 12 -2.11 11.11 -7.91
CA ASN A 12 -1.61 11.99 -6.85
C ASN A 12 -1.51 11.27 -5.49
N PHE A 13 -2.17 10.12 -5.36
CA PHE A 13 -2.31 9.39 -4.10
C PHE A 13 -1.64 8.02 -4.10
N ALA A 14 -1.45 7.44 -5.26
CA ALA A 14 -0.81 6.14 -5.41
C ALA A 14 -0.21 5.97 -6.81
N TYR A 15 0.85 5.18 -6.89
CA TYR A 15 1.21 4.53 -8.14
C TYR A 15 0.31 3.32 -8.37
N SER A 16 -0.06 3.08 -9.61
CA SER A 16 -0.70 1.86 -10.07
C SER A 16 -0.28 1.57 -11.51
N ASN A 17 0.02 0.31 -11.81
CA ASN A 17 0.43 -0.16 -13.13
C ASN A 17 -0.76 -0.48 -14.05
N ASP A 18 -1.96 -0.05 -13.71
CA ASP A 18 -3.19 -0.38 -14.41
C ASP A 18 -3.19 0.00 -15.89
N HIS A 19 -2.50 1.10 -16.26
CA HIS A 19 -2.37 1.59 -17.63
C HIS A 19 -1.56 0.67 -18.55
N ILE A 20 -0.80 -0.30 -18.00
CA ILE A 20 -0.05 -1.31 -18.75
C ILE A 20 -0.61 -2.73 -18.59
N CYS A 21 -1.74 -2.90 -17.91
CA CYS A 21 -2.48 -4.15 -17.88
C CYS A 21 -3.38 -4.25 -19.11
N GLU A 22 -3.24 -5.33 -19.90
CA GLU A 22 -3.94 -5.48 -21.19
C GLU A 22 -5.24 -6.30 -21.08
N GLY A 23 -5.50 -6.94 -19.93
CA GLY A 23 -6.63 -7.85 -19.75
C GLY A 23 -7.42 -7.61 -18.47
N GLN A 24 -8.34 -8.52 -18.20
CA GLN A 24 -9.13 -8.47 -16.97
C GLN A 24 -8.22 -8.60 -15.75
N ILE A 25 -8.36 -7.68 -14.79
CA ILE A 25 -7.61 -7.68 -13.54
C ILE A 25 -7.97 -8.91 -12.71
N LYS A 26 -6.93 -9.63 -12.25
CA LYS A 26 -7.05 -10.89 -11.50
C LYS A 26 -6.77 -10.76 -10.02
N GLY A 27 -6.14 -9.67 -9.61
CA GLY A 27 -5.76 -9.41 -8.22
C GLY A 27 -4.99 -8.12 -8.05
N ILE A 28 -4.73 -7.75 -6.81
CA ILE A 28 -4.01 -6.53 -6.45
C ILE A 28 -2.88 -6.88 -5.49
N VAL A 29 -1.70 -6.35 -5.73
CA VAL A 29 -0.57 -6.34 -4.80
C VAL A 29 -0.37 -4.90 -4.31
N LEU A 30 -0.54 -4.70 -3.00
CA LEU A 30 -0.19 -3.46 -2.32
C LEU A 30 1.26 -3.56 -1.85
N ASP A 31 2.08 -2.57 -2.17
CA ASP A 31 3.46 -2.50 -1.71
C ASP A 31 3.70 -1.23 -0.88
N PHE A 32 4.14 -1.42 0.37
CA PHE A 32 4.34 -0.33 1.31
C PHE A 32 5.82 0.02 1.46
N PHE A 33 6.13 1.31 1.42
CA PHE A 33 7.49 1.80 1.58
C PHE A 33 8.08 1.54 2.96
N GLY A 34 9.39 1.33 2.99
CA GLY A 34 10.21 1.48 4.20
C GLY A 34 10.29 2.94 4.66
N LEU A 35 10.79 3.16 5.88
CA LEU A 35 10.92 4.49 6.48
C LEU A 35 11.75 5.41 5.59
N GLY A 36 11.19 6.57 5.26
CA GLY A 36 11.85 7.57 4.40
C GLY A 36 12.05 7.15 2.94
N GLY A 37 11.56 5.95 2.55
CA GLY A 37 11.71 5.43 1.19
C GLY A 37 10.64 5.91 0.20
N GLN A 38 9.68 6.70 0.65
CA GLN A 38 8.59 7.14 -0.21
C GLN A 38 9.06 8.14 -1.27
N HIS A 39 8.66 7.86 -2.50
CA HIS A 39 8.83 8.75 -3.64
C HIS A 39 7.69 8.51 -4.64
N MET A 40 7.41 9.50 -5.47
CA MET A 40 6.46 9.33 -6.57
C MET A 40 7.15 8.61 -7.72
N TYR A 41 6.48 7.59 -8.24
CA TYR A 41 6.98 6.88 -9.42
C TYR A 41 6.74 7.71 -10.68
N SER A 42 7.81 7.98 -11.43
CA SER A 42 7.76 8.64 -12.74
C SER A 42 7.70 7.63 -13.90
N GLU A 43 8.09 6.38 -13.65
CA GLU A 43 8.18 5.33 -14.65
C GLU A 43 7.70 3.99 -14.08
N ASP A 44 7.31 3.08 -14.96
CA ASP A 44 6.94 1.72 -14.57
C ASP A 44 8.19 0.91 -14.20
N THR A 45 8.24 0.47 -12.95
CA THR A 45 9.32 -0.38 -12.48
C THR A 45 9.27 -1.75 -13.14
N TYR A 46 10.41 -2.46 -13.14
CA TYR A 46 10.45 -3.86 -13.61
C TYR A 46 9.39 -4.72 -12.90
N THR A 47 9.23 -4.55 -11.59
CA THR A 47 8.23 -5.28 -10.77
C THR A 47 6.82 -4.98 -11.27
N ALA A 48 6.48 -3.70 -11.48
CA ALA A 48 5.18 -3.30 -11.99
C ALA A 48 4.87 -3.92 -13.37
N GLN A 49 5.86 -3.94 -14.26
CA GLN A 49 5.74 -4.56 -15.59
C GLN A 49 5.53 -6.08 -15.49
N GLN A 50 6.22 -6.78 -14.56
CA GLN A 50 6.01 -8.22 -14.37
C GLN A 50 4.60 -8.53 -13.89
N TYR A 51 4.08 -7.79 -12.91
CA TYR A 51 2.70 -7.95 -12.45
C TYR A 51 1.68 -7.64 -13.57
N ALA A 52 1.91 -6.61 -14.37
CA ALA A 52 1.01 -6.24 -15.47
C ALA A 52 0.87 -7.36 -16.52
N LYS A 53 1.94 -8.09 -16.85
CA LYS A 53 1.89 -9.26 -17.76
C LYS A 53 0.90 -10.35 -17.30
N HIS A 54 0.61 -10.39 -16.02
CA HIS A 54 -0.34 -11.33 -15.42
C HIS A 54 -1.70 -10.70 -15.12
N ASN A 55 -1.91 -9.43 -15.50
CA ASN A 55 -3.09 -8.62 -15.17
C ASN A 55 -3.31 -8.52 -13.66
N ILE A 56 -2.23 -8.30 -12.92
CA ILE A 56 -2.24 -8.02 -11.48
C ILE A 56 -1.91 -6.54 -11.30
N LEU A 57 -2.75 -5.82 -10.60
CA LEU A 57 -2.45 -4.45 -10.22
C LEU A 57 -1.34 -4.43 -9.17
N PHE A 58 -0.28 -3.69 -9.45
CA PHE A 58 0.76 -3.35 -8.49
C PHE A 58 0.53 -1.92 -8.05
N VAL A 59 0.18 -1.75 -6.78
CA VAL A 59 -0.27 -0.47 -6.22
C VAL A 59 0.63 -0.06 -5.07
N VAL A 60 1.16 1.15 -5.14
CA VAL A 60 2.01 1.73 -4.11
C VAL A 60 1.35 2.98 -3.56
N PRO A 61 0.65 2.91 -2.41
CA PRO A 61 0.04 4.07 -1.77
C PRO A 61 1.09 5.11 -1.34
N TYR A 62 0.86 6.38 -1.64
CA TYR A 62 1.75 7.48 -1.23
C TYR A 62 1.39 7.98 0.17
N ASN A 63 1.52 7.10 1.16
CA ASN A 63 1.35 7.45 2.56
C ASN A 63 2.41 8.45 3.01
N ASN A 64 2.17 9.14 4.12
CA ASN A 64 3.22 9.88 4.80
C ASN A 64 4.45 8.96 5.04
N PRO A 65 5.69 9.43 4.76
CA PRO A 65 6.91 8.63 4.84
C PRO A 65 7.15 7.93 6.19
N TRP A 66 6.47 8.33 7.24
CA TRP A 66 6.52 7.75 8.59
C TRP A 66 5.14 7.55 9.20
N ALA A 67 4.16 7.18 8.39
CA ALA A 67 2.80 6.93 8.87
C ALA A 67 2.67 5.71 9.79
N TRP A 68 3.62 4.80 9.77
CA TRP A 68 3.62 3.56 10.57
C TRP A 68 2.29 2.81 10.51
N MET A 69 1.59 2.91 9.38
CA MET A 69 0.26 2.38 9.10
C MET A 69 -0.75 2.74 10.22
N ASN A 70 -0.78 4.00 10.61
CA ASN A 70 -1.80 4.52 11.53
C ASN A 70 -3.22 4.42 10.93
N LYS A 71 -4.24 4.75 11.69
CA LYS A 71 -5.65 4.64 11.26
C LYS A 71 -5.94 5.43 9.97
N GLN A 72 -5.31 6.58 9.80
CA GLN A 72 -5.49 7.39 8.59
C GLN A 72 -4.88 6.71 7.37
N ALA A 73 -3.68 6.11 7.50
CA ALA A 73 -3.02 5.39 6.43
C ALA A 73 -3.80 4.12 6.01
N VAL A 74 -4.42 3.42 6.97
CA VAL A 74 -5.32 2.30 6.66
C VAL A 74 -6.53 2.80 5.87
N ALA A 75 -7.24 3.81 6.36
CA ALA A 75 -8.42 4.36 5.68
C ALA A 75 -8.09 4.93 4.29
N TYR A 76 -6.95 5.59 4.16
CA TYR A 76 -6.42 6.11 2.91
C TYR A 76 -6.17 4.98 1.88
N THR A 77 -5.55 3.89 2.32
CA THR A 77 -5.30 2.72 1.46
C THR A 77 -6.60 2.02 1.06
N ASP A 78 -7.55 1.93 1.99
CA ASP A 78 -8.89 1.39 1.71
C ASP A 78 -9.62 2.22 0.65
N GLU A 79 -9.53 3.56 0.71
CA GLU A 79 -10.13 4.46 -0.29
C GLU A 79 -9.50 4.28 -1.68
N ILE A 80 -8.17 4.11 -1.75
CA ILE A 80 -7.47 3.78 -3.01
C ILE A 80 -8.01 2.46 -3.59
N LEU A 81 -8.15 1.42 -2.77
CA LEU A 81 -8.70 0.14 -3.23
C LEU A 81 -10.15 0.28 -3.68
N ASP A 82 -10.99 1.01 -2.94
CA ASP A 82 -12.39 1.25 -3.33
C ASP A 82 -12.47 1.86 -4.73
N VAL A 83 -11.62 2.85 -5.04
CA VAL A 83 -11.53 3.49 -6.36
C VAL A 83 -11.17 2.48 -7.45
N LEU A 84 -10.17 1.62 -7.19
CA LEU A 84 -9.74 0.60 -8.16
C LEU A 84 -10.79 -0.50 -8.35
N PHE A 85 -11.43 -0.96 -7.28
CA PHE A 85 -12.52 -1.93 -7.36
C PHE A 85 -13.69 -1.42 -8.19
N GLU A 86 -14.09 -0.16 -7.99
CA GLU A 86 -15.15 0.48 -8.77
C GLU A 86 -14.73 0.67 -10.23
N LYS A 87 -13.53 1.22 -10.46
CA LYS A 87 -13.05 1.49 -11.82
C LYS A 87 -13.03 0.26 -12.71
N TYR A 88 -12.56 -0.86 -12.18
CA TYR A 88 -12.40 -2.11 -12.92
C TYR A 88 -13.56 -3.09 -12.69
N ASN A 89 -14.61 -2.67 -11.99
CA ASN A 89 -15.76 -3.51 -11.61
C ASN A 89 -15.32 -4.87 -11.04
N LEU A 90 -14.36 -4.81 -10.09
CA LEU A 90 -13.76 -6.02 -9.51
C LEU A 90 -14.75 -6.69 -8.56
N PRO A 91 -14.93 -8.03 -8.64
CA PRO A 91 -15.70 -8.78 -7.64
C PRO A 91 -15.12 -8.57 -6.23
N GLU A 92 -15.98 -8.55 -5.20
CA GLU A 92 -15.54 -8.44 -3.80
C GLU A 92 -14.53 -9.52 -3.38
N GLY A 93 -14.57 -10.70 -4.00
CA GLY A 93 -13.62 -11.79 -3.79
C GLY A 93 -12.29 -11.65 -4.55
N THR A 94 -12.04 -10.54 -5.25
CA THR A 94 -10.75 -10.31 -5.93
C THR A 94 -9.62 -10.32 -4.92
N PRO A 95 -8.58 -11.17 -5.09
CA PRO A 95 -7.52 -11.31 -4.10
C PRO A 95 -6.67 -10.03 -4.00
N VAL A 96 -6.42 -9.63 -2.77
CA VAL A 96 -5.47 -8.56 -2.42
C VAL A 96 -4.34 -9.17 -1.63
N VAL A 97 -3.10 -8.81 -1.95
CA VAL A 97 -1.90 -9.19 -1.21
C VAL A 97 -1.26 -7.90 -0.68
N SER A 98 -0.88 -7.88 0.60
CA SER A 98 -0.11 -6.79 1.18
C SER A 98 1.37 -7.17 1.26
N THR A 99 2.26 -6.25 0.89
CA THR A 99 3.70 -6.50 0.93
C THR A 99 4.46 -5.24 1.34
N GLY A 100 5.69 -5.43 1.81
CA GLY A 100 6.59 -4.34 2.14
C GLY A 100 7.81 -4.81 2.94
N GLY A 101 8.80 -3.94 3.03
CA GLY A 101 10.03 -4.17 3.79
C GLY A 101 10.20 -3.19 4.94
N SER A 102 10.84 -3.59 6.05
CA SER A 102 11.12 -2.73 7.21
C SER A 102 9.82 -2.12 7.78
N MET A 103 9.70 -0.80 7.86
CA MET A 103 8.43 -0.12 8.21
C MET A 103 7.29 -0.52 7.25
N GLY A 104 7.57 -0.69 5.96
CA GLY A 104 6.59 -1.19 5.00
C GLY A 104 6.12 -2.61 5.30
N GLY A 105 7.01 -3.46 5.80
CA GLY A 105 6.65 -4.79 6.30
C GLY A 105 5.73 -4.73 7.51
N GLN A 106 6.00 -3.85 8.46
CA GLN A 106 5.09 -3.56 9.58
C GLN A 106 3.75 -3.04 9.04
N SER A 107 3.79 -2.12 8.07
CA SER A 107 2.60 -1.57 7.44
C SER A 107 1.74 -2.66 6.77
N ALA A 108 2.38 -3.61 6.08
CA ALA A 108 1.69 -4.75 5.46
C ALA A 108 0.97 -5.62 6.51
N LEU A 109 1.62 -5.91 7.64
CA LEU A 109 1.02 -6.68 8.75
C LEU A 109 -0.17 -5.94 9.37
N VAL A 110 -0.01 -4.65 9.68
CA VAL A 110 -1.08 -3.82 10.27
C VAL A 110 -2.24 -3.68 9.30
N TYR A 111 -1.96 -3.39 8.04
CA TYR A 111 -3.00 -3.29 7.02
C TYR A 111 -3.77 -4.59 6.86
N THR A 112 -3.10 -5.73 6.82
CA THR A 112 -3.75 -7.05 6.76
C THR A 112 -4.74 -7.26 7.92
N ARG A 113 -4.42 -6.74 9.10
CA ARG A 113 -5.27 -6.90 10.29
C ARG A 113 -6.46 -5.96 10.33
N TYR A 114 -6.33 -4.74 9.81
CA TYR A 114 -7.29 -3.66 10.06
C TYR A 114 -7.97 -3.10 8.81
N SER A 115 -7.58 -3.56 7.62
CA SER A 115 -8.18 -3.14 6.36
C SER A 115 -9.66 -3.56 6.22
N LYS A 116 -10.40 -2.79 5.45
CA LYS A 116 -11.80 -3.10 5.08
C LYS A 116 -11.89 -4.42 4.26
N ARG A 117 -10.93 -4.63 3.34
CA ARG A 117 -10.79 -5.87 2.55
C ARG A 117 -9.56 -6.61 3.03
N THR A 118 -9.77 -7.65 3.84
CA THR A 118 -8.67 -8.44 4.40
C THR A 118 -7.83 -9.07 3.28
N PRO A 119 -6.52 -8.74 3.16
CA PRO A 119 -5.64 -9.39 2.22
C PRO A 119 -5.62 -10.91 2.40
N VAL A 120 -5.61 -11.65 1.29
CA VAL A 120 -5.54 -13.11 1.29
C VAL A 120 -4.15 -13.64 1.67
N ALA A 121 -3.12 -12.78 1.54
CA ALA A 121 -1.75 -13.07 1.94
C ALA A 121 -1.02 -11.77 2.32
N CYS A 122 -0.01 -11.92 3.18
CA CYS A 122 0.89 -10.84 3.57
C CYS A 122 2.35 -11.29 3.43
N VAL A 123 3.18 -10.47 2.77
CA VAL A 123 4.62 -10.70 2.62
C VAL A 123 5.37 -9.57 3.31
N ALA A 124 5.74 -9.77 4.55
CA ALA A 124 6.47 -8.79 5.36
C ALA A 124 7.96 -9.15 5.40
N ASN A 125 8.80 -8.36 4.72
CA ASN A 125 10.24 -8.57 4.69
C ASN A 125 10.93 -7.75 5.79
N CYS A 126 11.59 -8.42 6.74
CA CYS A 126 12.27 -7.80 7.88
C CYS A 126 11.40 -6.73 8.57
N PRO A 127 10.14 -7.04 8.96
CA PRO A 127 9.22 -6.06 9.48
C PRO A 127 9.66 -5.52 10.84
N VAL A 128 9.29 -4.28 11.13
CA VAL A 128 9.38 -3.72 12.48
C VAL A 128 8.23 -4.27 13.31
N CYS A 129 8.52 -5.22 14.20
CA CYS A 129 7.50 -5.91 15.01
C CYS A 129 7.39 -5.38 16.44
N ASP A 130 8.43 -4.74 16.97
CA ASP A 130 8.46 -4.18 18.32
C ASP A 130 8.63 -2.65 18.26
N MET A 131 7.50 -1.96 18.32
CA MET A 131 7.48 -0.49 18.31
C MET A 131 8.04 0.12 19.59
N VAL A 132 7.90 -0.59 20.74
CA VAL A 132 8.45 -0.10 22.02
C VAL A 132 9.96 -0.14 21.96
N PHE A 133 10.54 -1.26 21.54
CA PHE A 133 11.99 -1.37 21.33
C PHE A 133 12.51 -0.28 20.37
N HIS A 134 11.85 -0.09 19.23
CA HIS A 134 12.27 0.93 18.26
C HIS A 134 12.13 2.36 18.80
N PHE A 135 11.14 2.62 19.63
CA PHE A 135 10.97 3.93 20.27
C PHE A 135 12.03 4.21 21.34
N THR A 136 12.44 3.19 22.11
CA THR A 136 13.35 3.35 23.24
C THR A 136 14.82 3.16 22.89
N GLU A 137 15.12 2.27 21.94
CA GLU A 137 16.49 1.84 21.63
C GLU A 137 17.05 2.43 20.33
N ARG A 138 16.22 3.10 19.52
CA ARG A 138 16.60 3.70 18.25
C ARG A 138 16.46 5.22 18.32
N GLU A 139 17.57 5.94 18.38
CA GLU A 139 17.60 7.41 18.51
C GLU A 139 16.94 8.17 17.34
N ASP A 140 16.92 7.57 16.15
CA ASP A 140 16.38 8.14 14.92
C ASP A 140 14.86 7.99 14.76
N LEU A 141 14.20 7.11 15.52
CA LEU A 141 12.81 6.73 15.30
C LEU A 141 11.76 7.40 16.18
N PRO A 142 12.02 7.81 17.43
CA PRO A 142 10.98 8.32 18.32
C PRO A 142 10.14 9.45 17.72
N ARG A 143 10.77 10.37 17.00
CA ARG A 143 10.07 11.48 16.33
C ARG A 143 9.07 10.99 15.30
N THR A 144 9.44 10.00 14.49
CA THR A 144 8.59 9.47 13.43
C THR A 144 7.41 8.71 14.01
N ILE A 145 7.65 7.90 15.06
CA ILE A 145 6.61 7.12 15.75
C ILE A 145 5.64 8.05 16.47
N TYR A 146 6.16 9.08 17.15
CA TYR A 146 5.33 10.05 17.87
C TYR A 146 4.46 10.90 16.93
N SER A 147 4.90 11.13 15.70
CA SER A 147 4.20 11.93 14.70
C SER A 147 3.15 11.13 13.90
N ALA A 148 3.15 9.81 14.03
CA ALA A 148 2.20 8.94 13.36
C ALA A 148 0.87 8.82 14.11
#